data_1a868629b203d7d04a41215a87580ab0
#
_entry.id   1a868629b203d7d04a41215a87580ab0
#
_cell.length_a   1.000
_cell.length_b   1.000
_cell.length_c   1.000
_cell.angle_alpha   90.00
_cell.angle_beta   90.00
_cell.angle_gamma   90.00
#
_symmetry.space_group_name_H-M   'P 1'
#
loop_
_entity.id
_entity.type
_entity.pdbx_description
1 polymer ?
#
loop_
_entity_poly.entity_id
_entity_poly.type
_entity_poly.pdbx_seq_one_letter_code
_entity_poly.pdbx_strand_id
1 'polypeptide(L)'
;MTQTTPAIVRAAWSGNVFTAALAYERMGFSVLACQRDKAPAVRAWRHLTTRRAHVETIEAWDRANMLTSVGIICGAVSGGLVVVDCDGDEAVQTFRRAFPRLADTYSVTSGSGKGEHFYLLADDVPQTARVVGAAFGNIEMRSNGSYVIAPPSLHPSGQAYTVHQDYEIRWVSNLIALRNWIHGQIAEKHGGVMPAPHAAQPVVNADAYAKAALIIQAD
;
A
#
# COMPACT_ATOMS: atom_id res chain seq x y z
N MET A 1 10.11 17.79 21.56
CA MET A 1 9.00 16.83 21.46
C MET A 1 9.52 15.62 20.71
N THR A 2 9.63 14.46 21.34
CA THR A 2 10.03 13.21 20.66
C THR A 2 8.87 12.77 19.78
N GLN A 3 9.08 12.81 18.47
CA GLN A 3 8.10 12.35 17.50
C GLN A 3 7.92 10.83 17.69
N THR A 4 6.71 10.38 17.99
CA THR A 4 6.42 8.96 18.16
C THR A 4 6.48 8.26 16.81
N THR A 5 7.26 7.18 16.70
CA THR A 5 7.33 6.38 15.47
C THR A 5 5.95 5.87 15.06
N PRO A 6 5.49 6.09 13.81
CA PRO A 6 4.19 5.62 13.33
C PRO A 6 3.97 4.12 13.52
N ALA A 7 2.73 3.69 13.77
CA ALA A 7 2.40 2.27 14.01
C ALA A 7 2.78 1.38 12.82
N ILE A 8 2.58 1.85 11.58
CA ILE A 8 2.96 1.12 10.37
C ILE A 8 4.47 0.89 10.28
N VAL A 9 5.26 1.86 10.71
CA VAL A 9 6.73 1.77 10.73
C VAL A 9 7.18 0.75 11.77
N ARG A 10 6.58 0.77 12.98
CA ARG A 10 6.86 -0.24 14.01
C ARG A 10 6.50 -1.65 13.55
N ALA A 11 5.37 -1.82 12.84
CA ALA A 11 4.98 -3.09 12.25
C ALA A 11 6.01 -3.57 11.22
N ALA A 12 6.48 -2.68 10.34
CA ALA A 12 7.50 -2.98 9.34
C ALA A 12 8.85 -3.39 9.96
N TRP A 13 9.18 -2.86 11.14
CA TRP A 13 10.43 -3.16 11.86
C TRP A 13 10.31 -4.31 12.88
N SER A 14 9.23 -5.06 12.89
CA SER A 14 8.95 -6.10 13.89
C SER A 14 9.89 -7.31 13.86
N GLY A 15 10.83 -7.37 12.92
CA GLY A 15 11.89 -8.39 12.83
C GLY A 15 11.51 -9.69 12.14
N ASN A 16 10.21 -10.08 12.14
CA ASN A 16 9.75 -11.26 11.41
C ASN A 16 8.35 -11.05 10.81
N VAL A 17 8.04 -11.88 9.81
CA VAL A 17 6.80 -11.78 9.02
C VAL A 17 5.55 -12.02 9.86
N PHE A 18 5.59 -12.98 10.81
CA PHE A 18 4.44 -13.30 11.66
C PHE A 18 4.09 -12.14 12.60
N THR A 19 5.08 -11.59 13.31
CA THR A 19 4.86 -10.43 14.19
C THR A 19 4.36 -9.21 13.42
N ALA A 20 4.90 -8.98 12.20
CA ALA A 20 4.43 -7.93 11.32
C ALA A 20 2.98 -8.14 10.88
N ALA A 21 2.61 -9.37 10.51
CA ALA A 21 1.24 -9.70 10.10
C ALA A 21 0.23 -9.41 11.22
N LEU A 22 0.54 -9.78 12.47
CA LEU A 22 -0.28 -9.46 13.63
C LEU A 22 -0.36 -7.95 13.89
N ALA A 23 0.76 -7.22 13.70
CA ALA A 23 0.77 -5.77 13.88
C ALA A 23 -0.06 -5.06 12.80
N TYR A 24 0.02 -5.49 11.55
CA TYR A 24 -0.81 -4.96 10.46
C TYR A 24 -2.31 -5.25 10.68
N GLU A 25 -2.65 -6.45 11.17
CA GLU A 25 -4.03 -6.80 11.51
C GLU A 25 -4.59 -5.88 12.59
N ARG A 26 -3.83 -5.65 13.69
CA ARG A 26 -4.22 -4.74 14.77
C ARG A 26 -4.43 -3.29 14.30
N MET A 27 -3.74 -2.88 13.25
CA MET A 27 -3.94 -1.57 12.61
C MET A 27 -5.20 -1.52 11.74
N GLY A 28 -5.93 -2.62 11.61
CA GLY A 28 -7.14 -2.69 10.81
C GLY A 28 -6.91 -3.08 9.36
N PHE A 29 -5.73 -3.53 8.97
CA PHE A 29 -5.46 -4.01 7.61
C PHE A 29 -5.88 -5.48 7.44
N SER A 30 -6.36 -5.81 6.26
CA SER A 30 -6.58 -7.20 5.85
C SER A 30 -5.26 -7.80 5.40
N VAL A 31 -4.71 -8.70 6.19
CA VAL A 31 -3.46 -9.38 5.87
C VAL A 31 -3.70 -10.65 5.05
N LEU A 32 -2.70 -11.03 4.27
CA LEU A 32 -2.70 -12.21 3.40
C LEU A 32 -1.37 -12.95 3.57
N ALA A 33 -1.45 -14.26 3.87
CA ALA A 33 -0.26 -15.10 3.80
C ALA A 33 0.16 -15.26 2.34
N CYS A 34 1.42 -14.92 2.06
CA CYS A 34 2.03 -15.02 0.74
C CYS A 34 3.28 -15.91 0.78
N GLN A 35 3.57 -16.49 -0.38
CA GLN A 35 4.81 -17.21 -0.63
C GLN A 35 5.94 -16.25 -1.01
N ARG A 36 7.16 -16.78 -1.09
CA ARG A 36 8.35 -15.99 -1.45
C ARG A 36 8.31 -15.42 -2.88
N ASP A 37 7.59 -16.07 -3.77
CA ASP A 37 7.34 -15.59 -5.14
C ASP A 37 6.23 -14.53 -5.23
N LYS A 38 5.74 -14.04 -4.09
CA LYS A 38 4.65 -13.07 -3.92
C LYS A 38 3.25 -13.65 -4.13
N ALA A 39 3.12 -14.91 -4.55
CA ALA A 39 1.82 -15.54 -4.75
C ALA A 39 1.09 -15.73 -3.41
N PRO A 40 -0.26 -15.63 -3.38
CA PRO A 40 -1.02 -15.99 -2.20
C PRO A 40 -0.79 -17.45 -1.81
N ALA A 41 -0.41 -17.71 -0.55
CA ALA A 41 -0.33 -19.05 0.00
C ALA A 41 -1.71 -19.65 0.28
N VAL A 42 -2.74 -18.80 0.38
CA VAL A 42 -4.14 -19.19 0.61
C VAL A 42 -4.85 -19.31 -0.73
N ARG A 43 -5.23 -20.52 -1.11
CA ARG A 43 -5.81 -20.80 -2.43
C ARG A 43 -7.10 -20.00 -2.73
N ALA A 44 -7.97 -19.82 -1.75
CA ALA A 44 -9.25 -19.09 -1.88
C ALA A 44 -9.21 -17.73 -1.16
N TRP A 45 -8.15 -16.96 -1.31
CA TRP A 45 -7.90 -15.72 -0.56
C TRP A 45 -8.90 -14.58 -0.84
N ARG A 46 -9.67 -14.64 -1.93
CA ARG A 46 -10.54 -13.52 -2.35
C ARG A 46 -11.59 -13.11 -1.31
N HIS A 47 -12.00 -14.00 -0.40
CA HIS A 47 -12.90 -13.65 0.71
C HIS A 47 -12.27 -12.61 1.66
N LEU A 48 -10.93 -12.53 1.71
CA LEU A 48 -10.20 -11.55 2.51
C LEU A 48 -10.26 -10.12 1.92
N THR A 49 -10.80 -9.95 0.71
CA THR A 49 -11.07 -8.62 0.14
C THR A 49 -12.33 -7.96 0.72
N THR A 50 -13.14 -8.72 1.46
CA THR A 50 -14.38 -8.26 2.08
C THR A 50 -14.41 -8.45 3.59
N ARG A 51 -13.59 -9.38 4.12
CA ARG A 51 -13.49 -9.67 5.56
C ARG A 51 -12.04 -10.00 5.93
N ARG A 52 -11.50 -9.29 6.91
CA ARG A 52 -10.14 -9.50 7.40
C ARG A 52 -9.96 -10.88 8.00
N ALA A 53 -8.75 -11.43 7.91
CA ALA A 53 -8.37 -12.61 8.67
C ALA A 53 -8.34 -12.26 10.17
N HIS A 54 -8.83 -13.16 11.00
CA HIS A 54 -8.67 -13.07 12.45
C HIS A 54 -7.28 -13.53 12.89
N VAL A 55 -6.87 -13.13 14.10
CA VAL A 55 -5.57 -13.48 14.69
C VAL A 55 -5.34 -14.99 14.64
N GLU A 56 -6.33 -15.79 15.01
CA GLU A 56 -6.23 -17.27 15.03
C GLU A 56 -5.96 -17.85 13.63
N THR A 57 -6.47 -17.18 12.58
CA THR A 57 -6.21 -17.58 11.19
C THR A 57 -4.75 -17.28 10.81
N ILE A 58 -4.23 -16.11 11.22
CA ILE A 58 -2.83 -15.73 10.97
C ILE A 58 -1.89 -16.67 11.70
N GLU A 59 -2.18 -17.01 12.96
CA GLU A 59 -1.43 -18.00 13.73
C GLU A 59 -1.47 -19.40 13.08
N ALA A 60 -2.62 -19.79 12.52
CA ALA A 60 -2.74 -21.08 11.81
C ALA A 60 -1.88 -21.08 10.53
N TRP A 61 -1.81 -19.98 9.81
CA TRP A 61 -0.92 -19.86 8.65
C TRP A 61 0.55 -19.97 9.03
N ASP A 62 0.95 -19.34 10.14
CA ASP A 62 2.33 -19.43 10.63
C ASP A 62 2.69 -20.85 11.04
N ARG A 63 1.85 -21.50 11.87
CA ARG A 63 2.04 -22.92 12.26
C ARG A 63 2.11 -23.90 11.07
N ALA A 64 1.40 -23.56 9.97
CA ALA A 64 1.41 -24.34 8.73
C ALA A 64 2.55 -23.96 7.78
N ASN A 65 3.48 -23.07 8.17
CA ASN A 65 4.56 -22.52 7.33
C ASN A 65 4.06 -21.88 6.02
N MET A 66 2.86 -21.33 6.03
CA MET A 66 2.27 -20.64 4.87
C MET A 66 2.65 -19.15 4.84
N LEU A 67 3.04 -18.57 5.96
CA LEU A 67 3.34 -17.14 6.13
C LEU A 67 4.84 -16.88 5.88
N THR A 68 5.32 -17.11 4.67
CA THR A 68 6.73 -16.82 4.30
C THR A 68 6.93 -15.36 3.90
N SER A 69 5.84 -14.69 3.50
CA SER A 69 5.74 -13.25 3.25
C SER A 69 4.37 -12.76 3.68
N VAL A 70 4.26 -11.49 4.07
CA VAL A 70 2.98 -10.86 4.40
C VAL A 70 2.55 -9.93 3.28
N GLY A 71 1.34 -10.15 2.78
CA GLY A 71 0.63 -9.21 1.92
C GLY A 71 -0.36 -8.38 2.72
N ILE A 72 -0.60 -7.14 2.29
CA ILE A 72 -1.70 -6.30 2.77
C ILE A 72 -2.67 -6.12 1.63
N ILE A 73 -3.93 -6.51 1.83
CA ILE A 73 -5.00 -6.34 0.84
C ILE A 73 -5.43 -4.88 0.87
N CYS A 74 -5.42 -4.25 -0.31
CA CYS A 74 -5.83 -2.87 -0.48
C CYS A 74 -7.36 -2.72 -0.53
N GLY A 75 -7.82 -1.48 -0.38
CA GLY A 75 -9.21 -1.11 -0.53
C GLY A 75 -9.95 -0.94 0.78
N ALA A 76 -11.28 -0.93 0.69
CA ALA A 76 -12.18 -0.65 1.81
C ALA A 76 -12.00 -1.62 2.99
N VAL A 77 -11.64 -2.89 2.74
CA VAL A 77 -11.40 -3.90 3.78
C VAL A 77 -10.23 -3.53 4.70
N SER A 78 -9.31 -2.70 4.23
CA SER A 78 -8.16 -2.17 4.98
C SER A 78 -8.29 -0.66 5.26
N GLY A 79 -9.50 -0.21 5.56
CA GLY A 79 -9.75 1.19 5.94
C GLY A 79 -9.55 2.20 4.82
N GLY A 80 -9.71 1.79 3.56
CA GLY A 80 -9.51 2.67 2.40
C GLY A 80 -8.06 2.68 1.89
N LEU A 81 -7.26 1.68 2.24
CA LEU A 81 -5.86 1.60 1.81
C LEU A 81 -5.73 1.55 0.29
N VAL A 82 -4.97 2.47 -0.26
CA VAL A 82 -4.51 2.48 -1.65
C VAL A 82 -3.00 2.59 -1.66
N VAL A 83 -2.35 1.78 -2.50
CA VAL A 83 -0.89 1.83 -2.65
C VAL A 83 -0.54 2.17 -4.09
N VAL A 84 0.27 3.20 -4.27
CA VAL A 84 0.86 3.51 -5.58
C VAL A 84 2.18 2.76 -5.68
N ASP A 85 2.20 1.76 -6.55
CA ASP A 85 3.33 0.86 -6.80
C ASP A 85 4.07 1.38 -8.04
N CYS A 86 5.27 1.92 -7.83
CA CYS A 86 6.13 2.49 -8.86
C CYS A 86 7.30 1.54 -9.12
N ASP A 87 7.34 0.92 -10.31
CA ASP A 87 8.40 0.00 -10.71
C ASP A 87 9.55 0.75 -11.41
N GLY A 88 10.64 0.93 -10.68
CA GLY A 88 11.86 1.56 -11.16
C GLY A 88 12.01 3.03 -10.77
N ASP A 89 13.26 3.49 -10.76
CA ASP A 89 13.63 4.84 -10.28
C ASP A 89 12.91 5.96 -11.05
N GLU A 90 12.73 5.81 -12.36
CA GLU A 90 12.10 6.83 -13.18
C GLU A 90 10.59 6.92 -12.94
N ALA A 91 9.92 5.79 -12.67
CA ALA A 91 8.52 5.76 -12.25
C ALA A 91 8.33 6.45 -10.91
N VAL A 92 9.22 6.18 -9.94
CA VAL A 92 9.24 6.83 -8.62
C VAL A 92 9.40 8.35 -8.77
N GLN A 93 10.39 8.80 -9.54
CA GLN A 93 10.62 10.23 -9.75
C GLN A 93 9.46 10.90 -10.50
N THR A 94 8.86 10.22 -11.45
CA THR A 94 7.71 10.73 -12.20
C THR A 94 6.50 10.90 -11.27
N PHE A 95 6.21 9.90 -10.42
CA PHE A 95 5.14 10.02 -9.43
C PHE A 95 5.40 11.17 -8.44
N ARG A 96 6.61 11.27 -7.89
CA ARG A 96 7.01 12.33 -6.96
C ARG A 96 6.88 13.74 -7.57
N ARG A 97 7.23 13.91 -8.86
CA ARG A 97 7.05 15.17 -9.57
C ARG A 97 5.59 15.51 -9.84
N ALA A 98 4.80 14.52 -10.29
CA ALA A 98 3.41 14.73 -10.65
C ALA A 98 2.51 14.93 -9.41
N PHE A 99 2.80 14.23 -8.32
CA PHE A 99 1.99 14.20 -7.10
C PHE A 99 2.82 14.37 -5.82
N PRO A 100 3.56 15.49 -5.66
CA PRO A 100 4.48 15.66 -4.52
C PRO A 100 3.77 15.53 -3.16
N ARG A 101 2.50 15.98 -3.06
CA ARG A 101 1.72 15.86 -1.82
C ARG A 101 1.29 14.43 -1.51
N LEU A 102 1.01 13.59 -2.53
CA LEU A 102 0.68 12.19 -2.31
C LEU A 102 1.94 11.38 -2.01
N ALA A 103 3.08 11.77 -2.57
CA ALA A 103 4.36 11.14 -2.31
C ALA A 103 4.94 11.46 -0.92
N ASP A 104 4.41 12.50 -0.23
CA ASP A 104 4.74 12.85 1.15
C ASP A 104 3.89 12.03 2.12
N THR A 105 4.19 10.71 2.20
CA THR A 105 3.46 9.69 2.97
C THR A 105 4.41 8.56 3.36
N TYR A 106 3.95 7.64 4.21
CA TYR A 106 4.65 6.38 4.45
C TYR A 106 4.94 5.67 3.12
N SER A 107 6.20 5.28 2.91
CA SER A 107 6.59 4.56 1.72
C SER A 107 7.57 3.43 1.99
N VAL A 108 7.63 2.48 1.08
CA VAL A 108 8.41 1.25 1.19
C VAL A 108 9.23 1.07 -0.08
N THR A 109 10.55 0.92 0.06
CA THR A 109 11.39 0.46 -1.05
C THR A 109 11.05 -1.01 -1.35
N SER A 110 10.72 -1.31 -2.60
CA SER A 110 10.46 -2.69 -3.01
C SER A 110 11.75 -3.50 -2.95
N GLY A 111 11.62 -4.81 -2.73
CA GLY A 111 12.79 -5.70 -2.67
C GLY A 111 13.54 -5.88 -4.01
N SER A 112 13.10 -5.22 -5.09
CA SER A 112 13.91 -5.05 -6.31
C SER A 112 15.03 -4.02 -6.13
N GLY A 113 14.91 -3.17 -5.09
CA GLY A 113 15.82 -2.06 -4.79
C GLY A 113 15.65 -0.83 -5.67
N LYS A 114 14.72 -0.85 -6.63
CA LYS A 114 14.50 0.24 -7.60
C LYS A 114 13.08 0.81 -7.60
N GLY A 115 12.13 0.07 -7.04
CA GLY A 115 10.72 0.50 -6.97
C GLY A 115 10.36 1.01 -5.59
N GLU A 116 9.24 1.72 -5.50
CA GLU A 116 8.71 2.25 -4.24
C GLU A 116 7.20 2.13 -4.21
N HIS A 117 6.67 1.72 -3.05
CA HIS A 117 5.25 1.69 -2.74
C HIS A 117 4.90 2.87 -1.85
N PHE A 118 4.00 3.75 -2.31
CA PHE A 118 3.47 4.88 -1.53
C PHE A 118 2.10 4.50 -0.99
N TYR A 119 1.95 4.54 0.34
CA TYR A 119 0.71 4.14 1.02
C TYR A 119 -0.17 5.36 1.27
N LEU A 120 -1.44 5.24 0.94
CA LEU A 120 -2.46 6.28 1.11
C LEU A 120 -3.72 5.68 1.73
N LEU A 121 -4.46 6.45 2.51
CA LEU A 121 -5.81 6.11 2.93
C LEU A 121 -6.78 7.06 2.21
N ALA A 122 -7.82 6.52 1.60
CA ALA A 122 -8.81 7.29 0.85
C ALA A 122 -10.23 7.00 1.33
N ASP A 123 -11.06 8.05 1.47
CA ASP A 123 -12.49 7.91 1.76
C ASP A 123 -13.22 7.25 0.59
N ASP A 124 -12.93 7.71 -0.62
CA ASP A 124 -13.44 7.13 -1.85
C ASP A 124 -12.34 6.31 -2.53
N VAL A 125 -12.46 4.98 -2.41
CA VAL A 125 -11.48 4.03 -2.93
C VAL A 125 -11.76 3.76 -4.41
N PRO A 126 -10.94 4.28 -5.33
CA PRO A 126 -11.16 4.11 -6.76
C PRO A 126 -10.88 2.67 -7.20
N GLN A 127 -11.31 2.32 -8.42
CA GLN A 127 -10.90 1.09 -9.06
C GLN A 127 -9.39 1.09 -9.32
N THR A 128 -8.76 -0.08 -9.24
CA THR A 128 -7.35 -0.27 -9.63
C THR A 128 -7.09 0.28 -11.03
N ALA A 129 -6.00 1.03 -11.18
CA ALA A 129 -5.55 1.57 -12.45
C ALA A 129 -4.03 1.37 -12.58
N ARG A 130 -3.57 1.13 -13.79
CA ARG A 130 -2.13 0.95 -14.05
C ARG A 130 -1.74 1.47 -15.43
N VAL A 131 -0.54 1.99 -15.54
CA VAL A 131 0.17 2.23 -16.79
C VAL A 131 1.40 1.33 -16.81
N VAL A 132 1.58 0.60 -17.89
CA VAL A 132 2.66 -0.39 -18.07
C VAL A 132 3.46 -0.06 -19.32
N GLY A 133 4.79 -0.10 -19.20
CA GLY A 133 5.70 0.11 -20.34
C GLY A 133 5.66 1.54 -20.89
N ALA A 134 5.35 2.53 -20.07
CA ALA A 134 5.57 3.94 -20.39
C ALA A 134 7.08 4.24 -20.42
N ALA A 135 7.46 5.37 -21.02
CA ALA A 135 8.87 5.78 -21.08
C ALA A 135 9.51 5.90 -19.68
N PHE A 136 8.69 6.21 -18.66
CA PHE A 136 9.10 6.31 -17.25
C PHE A 136 8.94 5.01 -16.44
N GLY A 137 8.59 3.87 -17.06
CA GLY A 137 8.38 2.59 -16.38
C GLY A 137 6.90 2.30 -16.08
N ASN A 138 6.63 1.52 -15.04
CA ASN A 138 5.28 1.10 -14.66
C ASN A 138 4.84 1.83 -13.39
N ILE A 139 3.60 2.31 -13.38
CA ILE A 139 2.93 2.82 -12.18
C ILE A 139 1.57 2.12 -12.06
N GLU A 140 1.31 1.50 -10.90
CA GLU A 140 0.06 0.84 -10.60
C GLU A 140 -0.56 1.41 -9.32
N MET A 141 -1.81 1.82 -9.39
CA MET A 141 -2.61 2.15 -8.22
C MET A 141 -3.33 0.90 -7.75
N ARG A 142 -2.80 0.26 -6.72
CA ARG A 142 -3.36 -0.91 -6.06
C ARG A 142 -4.48 -0.49 -5.13
N SER A 143 -5.68 -1.02 -5.34
CA SER A 143 -6.89 -0.63 -4.65
C SER A 143 -7.77 -1.86 -4.38
N ASN A 144 -9.10 -1.73 -4.34
CA ASN A 144 -10.01 -2.84 -4.04
C ASN A 144 -9.67 -4.12 -4.82
N GLY A 145 -9.57 -5.25 -4.10
CA GLY A 145 -9.33 -6.56 -4.69
C GLY A 145 -7.88 -6.86 -5.10
N SER A 146 -6.95 -5.94 -4.83
CA SER A 146 -5.52 -6.13 -5.00
C SER A 146 -4.80 -6.24 -3.65
N TYR A 147 -3.52 -6.58 -3.67
CA TYR A 147 -2.66 -6.60 -2.49
C TYR A 147 -1.24 -6.16 -2.86
N VAL A 148 -0.47 -5.77 -1.87
CA VAL A 148 0.97 -5.50 -1.97
C VAL A 148 1.72 -6.34 -0.96
N ILE A 149 2.95 -6.70 -1.27
CA ILE A 149 3.85 -7.32 -0.29
C ILE A 149 4.39 -6.22 0.61
N ALA A 150 4.34 -6.47 1.92
CA ALA A 150 4.73 -5.51 2.94
C ALA A 150 6.01 -5.94 3.69
N PRO A 151 6.76 -4.99 4.28
CA PRO A 151 7.88 -5.31 5.15
C PRO A 151 7.45 -6.22 6.33
N PRO A 152 8.34 -7.04 6.87
CA PRO A 152 9.73 -7.26 6.49
C PRO A 152 9.92 -8.41 5.48
N SER A 153 8.93 -8.67 4.64
CA SER A 153 8.95 -9.74 3.65
C SER A 153 10.16 -9.65 2.73
N LEU A 154 10.65 -10.82 2.28
CA LEU A 154 11.70 -10.90 1.29
C LEU A 154 11.12 -10.94 -0.13
N HIS A 155 11.72 -10.18 -1.03
CA HIS A 155 11.48 -10.25 -2.45
C HIS A 155 12.16 -11.52 -3.05
N PRO A 156 11.70 -12.06 -4.21
CA PRO A 156 12.39 -13.15 -4.89
C PRO A 156 13.88 -12.92 -5.16
N SER A 157 14.33 -11.67 -5.28
CA SER A 157 15.77 -11.31 -5.36
C SER A 157 16.56 -11.61 -4.11
N GLY A 158 15.92 -11.91 -2.98
CA GLY A 158 16.55 -12.08 -1.67
C GLY A 158 16.65 -10.81 -0.83
N GLN A 159 16.36 -9.65 -1.39
CA GLN A 159 16.31 -8.37 -0.64
C GLN A 159 14.98 -8.19 0.09
N ALA A 160 15.00 -7.52 1.23
CA ALA A 160 13.79 -7.23 1.99
C ALA A 160 13.06 -6.00 1.40
N TYR A 161 11.73 -6.00 1.57
CA TYR A 161 10.96 -4.76 1.53
C TYR A 161 11.30 -3.95 2.78
N THR A 162 11.67 -2.68 2.62
CA THR A 162 12.13 -1.82 3.72
C THR A 162 11.41 -0.48 3.72
N VAL A 163 11.23 0.09 4.91
CA VAL A 163 10.69 1.45 5.04
C VAL A 163 11.64 2.44 4.35
N HIS A 164 11.10 3.26 3.46
CA HIS A 164 11.82 4.36 2.81
C HIS A 164 11.50 5.69 3.48
N GLN A 165 10.22 6.03 3.64
CA GLN A 165 9.77 7.18 4.42
C GLN A 165 8.99 6.69 5.65
N ASP A 166 9.43 7.09 6.84
CA ASP A 166 8.89 6.70 8.13
C ASP A 166 7.76 7.64 8.61
N TYR A 167 6.94 8.11 7.69
CA TYR A 167 5.83 9.01 7.92
C TYR A 167 4.55 8.25 8.34
N GLU A 168 3.55 8.98 8.80
CA GLU A 168 2.19 8.46 8.87
C GLU A 168 1.64 8.24 7.46
N ILE A 169 0.72 7.27 7.31
CA ILE A 169 0.01 7.10 6.05
C ILE A 169 -0.90 8.31 5.84
N ARG A 170 -0.72 9.00 4.72
CA ARG A 170 -1.50 10.19 4.38
C ARG A 170 -2.94 9.83 4.06
N TRP A 171 -3.85 10.53 4.69
CA TRP A 171 -5.27 10.51 4.36
C TRP A 171 -5.59 11.50 3.22
N VAL A 172 -6.46 11.07 2.29
CA VAL A 172 -6.96 11.89 1.19
C VAL A 172 -8.46 11.64 0.98
N SER A 173 -9.22 12.67 0.58
CA SER A 173 -10.66 12.51 0.35
C SER A 173 -10.96 11.62 -0.87
N ASN A 174 -10.15 11.73 -1.92
CA ASN A 174 -10.26 10.89 -3.12
C ASN A 174 -8.95 10.86 -3.91
N LEU A 175 -8.87 9.93 -4.84
CA LEU A 175 -7.72 9.73 -5.74
C LEU A 175 -8.12 9.83 -7.22
N ILE A 176 -9.21 10.54 -7.54
CA ILE A 176 -9.74 10.68 -8.91
C ILE A 176 -8.69 11.30 -9.82
N ALA A 177 -8.00 12.35 -9.37
CA ALA A 177 -6.97 13.02 -10.16
C ALA A 177 -5.82 12.08 -10.52
N LEU A 178 -5.33 11.27 -9.56
CA LEU A 178 -4.30 10.26 -9.80
C LEU A 178 -4.78 9.19 -10.78
N ARG A 179 -5.98 8.67 -10.58
CA ARG A 179 -6.57 7.66 -11.47
C ARG A 179 -6.69 8.18 -12.91
N ASN A 180 -7.20 9.40 -13.07
CA ASN A 180 -7.36 10.04 -14.38
C ASN A 180 -6.00 10.28 -15.04
N TRP A 181 -4.99 10.69 -14.27
CA TRP A 181 -3.63 10.85 -14.78
C TRP A 181 -3.06 9.52 -15.29
N ILE A 182 -3.20 8.42 -14.52
CA ILE A 182 -2.77 7.07 -14.95
C ILE A 182 -3.48 6.67 -16.26
N HIS A 183 -4.79 6.88 -16.35
CA HIS A 183 -5.56 6.60 -17.57
C HIS A 183 -5.11 7.46 -18.76
N GLY A 184 -4.78 8.73 -18.52
CA GLY A 184 -4.23 9.62 -19.54
C GLY A 184 -2.91 9.11 -20.11
N GLN A 185 -1.98 8.64 -19.27
CA GLN A 185 -0.72 8.03 -19.74
C GLN A 185 -0.93 6.82 -20.66
N ILE A 186 -1.99 6.04 -20.39
CA ILE A 186 -2.40 4.93 -21.28
C ILE A 186 -2.87 5.47 -22.65
N ALA A 187 -3.66 6.54 -22.65
CA ALA A 187 -4.17 7.15 -23.88
C ALA A 187 -3.06 7.75 -24.75
N GLU A 188 -2.08 8.44 -24.15
CA GLU A 188 -0.89 8.97 -24.87
C GLU A 188 -0.07 7.87 -25.53
N LYS A 189 0.14 6.76 -24.81
CA LYS A 189 0.84 5.60 -25.37
C LYS A 189 0.14 5.05 -26.64
N HIS A 190 -1.17 5.26 -26.76
CA HIS A 190 -1.99 4.82 -27.89
C HIS A 190 -2.37 5.96 -28.86
N GLY A 191 -1.74 7.15 -28.76
CA GLY A 191 -1.90 8.27 -29.71
C GLY A 191 -3.03 9.25 -29.40
N GLY A 192 -3.48 9.34 -28.13
CA GLY A 192 -4.52 10.30 -27.69
C GLY A 192 -3.95 11.58 -27.05
N VAL A 193 -4.67 12.70 -27.18
CA VAL A 193 -4.34 14.02 -26.62
C VAL A 193 -4.83 14.14 -25.16
N MET A 194 -3.97 14.63 -24.26
CA MET A 194 -4.21 14.78 -22.82
C MET A 194 -4.90 16.08 -22.39
N PRO A 195 -5.78 16.08 -21.39
CA PRO A 195 -6.08 17.26 -20.59
C PRO A 195 -5.05 17.42 -19.44
N ALA A 196 -4.64 18.67 -19.18
CA ALA A 196 -3.74 19.01 -18.09
C ALA A 196 -4.32 18.63 -16.71
N PRO A 197 -3.49 18.18 -15.74
CA PRO A 197 -3.97 17.80 -14.42
C PRO A 197 -4.52 19.02 -13.66
N HIS A 198 -5.81 19.01 -13.32
CA HIS A 198 -6.36 19.96 -12.37
C HIS A 198 -5.89 19.60 -10.96
N ALA A 199 -5.26 20.60 -10.29
CA ALA A 199 -4.86 20.47 -8.89
C ALA A 199 -6.11 20.36 -8.00
N ALA A 200 -6.46 19.13 -7.61
CA ALA A 200 -7.48 18.93 -6.58
C ALA A 200 -6.91 19.36 -5.23
N GLN A 201 -7.60 20.29 -4.55
CA GLN A 201 -7.25 20.69 -3.19
C GLN A 201 -7.69 19.60 -2.21
N PRO A 202 -6.83 19.08 -1.33
CA PRO A 202 -7.23 18.12 -0.33
C PRO A 202 -8.01 18.80 0.79
N VAL A 203 -9.21 18.30 1.09
CA VAL A 203 -9.89 18.57 2.36
C VAL A 203 -9.34 17.59 3.38
N VAL A 204 -8.60 18.11 4.35
CA VAL A 204 -8.04 17.29 5.45
C VAL A 204 -9.14 17.12 6.50
N ASN A 205 -9.65 15.92 6.67
CA ASN A 205 -10.54 15.59 7.80
C ASN A 205 -9.72 14.96 8.93
N ALA A 206 -9.21 15.80 9.85
CA ALA A 206 -8.39 15.40 10.97
C ALA A 206 -9.16 14.58 12.05
N ASP A 207 -10.50 14.65 12.07
CA ASP A 207 -11.31 14.05 13.12
C ASP A 207 -11.51 12.53 12.99
N ALA A 208 -11.41 11.99 11.76
CA ALA A 208 -11.53 10.55 11.54
C ALA A 208 -10.28 9.77 12.03
N TYR A 209 -9.11 10.41 11.93
CA TYR A 209 -7.84 9.82 12.41
C TYR A 209 -7.76 9.81 13.94
N ALA A 210 -8.30 10.84 14.60
CA ALA A 210 -8.37 10.92 16.06
C ALA A 210 -9.26 9.81 16.64
N LYS A 211 -10.33 9.41 15.97
CA LYS A 211 -11.21 8.31 16.39
C LYS A 211 -10.54 6.93 16.26
N ALA A 212 -9.77 6.69 15.21
CA ALA A 212 -9.04 5.43 15.06
C ALA A 212 -7.88 5.31 16.06
N ALA A 213 -7.19 6.41 16.37
CA ALA A 213 -6.12 6.45 17.37
C ALA A 213 -6.61 6.28 18.80
N LEU A 214 -7.84 6.73 19.14
CA LEU A 214 -8.45 6.60 20.47
C LEU A 214 -8.89 5.17 20.80
N ILE A 215 -9.21 4.35 19.81
CA ILE A 215 -9.57 2.93 19.99
C ILE A 215 -8.33 2.08 20.36
N ILE A 216 -7.13 2.53 20.02
CA ILE A 216 -5.86 1.81 20.29
C ILE A 216 -5.27 2.14 21.68
N GLN A 217 -5.79 3.17 22.38
CA GLN A 217 -5.32 3.58 23.72
C GLN A 217 -6.17 3.07 24.88
N ALA A 218 -7.21 2.27 24.62
CA ALA A 218 -8.17 1.81 25.62
C ALA A 218 -8.09 0.29 25.94
N ASP A 219 -6.93 -0.36 25.76
CA ASP A 219 -6.61 -1.69 26.30
C ASP A 219 -5.19 -1.72 26.86
#